data_bba278d298c0b40105bbe8c71cf661cd
#
_entry.id   bba278d298c0b40105bbe8c71cf661cd
#
_cell.length_a   1.000
_cell.length_b   1.000
_cell.length_c   1.000
_cell.angle_alpha   90.00
_cell.angle_beta   90.00
_cell.angle_gamma   90.00
#
_symmetry.space_group_name_H-M   'P 1'
#
loop_
_entity.id
_entity.type
_entity.pdbx_description
1 polymer ?
#
loop_
_entity_poly.entity_id
_entity_poly.type
_entity_poly.pdbx_seq_one_letter_code
_entity_poly.pdbx_strand_id
1 'polypeptide(L)'
;MRIGLVGKPNVGKSTTFAALTESAVEIANYPFTTIDPNVGVTFIPAESSCPCQTLREKREADGRMPPVSSDDVRVGSICEPRTGTCIGHCRTVPVTLVDVAGLVPGAHDGKGRGNQFLNDLAQCDVLIQVVDASGGTDIEGNPMGPGSCDPIDEHTFLVDELAMWIHGILDPGWTRGVRRVQAEGERGLVEFITGQLSGIGGSESMVMNAITEFKAENTDLGVPWEWDAAVRKSLAHHLRRAVFPLCVAANKADVADAGAWDALGAKVASEGGILLPTSADSELALRRAAKAGFI
;
A
#
# COMPACT_ATOMS: atom_id res chain seq x y z
N MET A 1 -0.24 11.83 0.49
CA MET A 1 -0.01 10.36 0.56
C MET A 1 -0.67 9.72 -0.64
N ARG A 2 0.07 8.92 -1.36
CA ARG A 2 -0.39 8.12 -2.51
C ARG A 2 -0.31 6.64 -2.17
N ILE A 3 -1.39 5.91 -2.36
CA ILE A 3 -1.49 4.47 -2.12
C ILE A 3 -1.66 3.77 -3.46
N GLY A 4 -0.76 2.83 -3.78
CA GLY A 4 -0.86 2.01 -4.98
C GLY A 4 -1.63 0.71 -4.69
N LEU A 5 -2.65 0.40 -5.51
CA LEU A 5 -3.28 -0.91 -5.51
C LEU A 5 -2.51 -1.81 -6.47
N VAL A 6 -1.94 -2.89 -5.96
CA VAL A 6 -1.11 -3.83 -6.72
C VAL A 6 -1.64 -5.25 -6.62
N GLY A 7 -1.24 -6.12 -7.53
CA GLY A 7 -1.62 -7.53 -7.57
C GLY A 7 -1.74 -8.03 -9.00
N LYS A 8 -1.89 -9.34 -9.18
CA LYS A 8 -2.07 -9.96 -10.50
C LYS A 8 -3.40 -9.54 -11.16
N PRO A 9 -3.63 -9.82 -12.43
CA PRO A 9 -4.94 -9.61 -13.05
C PRO A 9 -6.06 -10.40 -12.35
N ASN A 10 -7.30 -9.90 -12.42
CA ASN A 10 -8.54 -10.54 -11.98
C ASN A 10 -8.69 -10.86 -10.47
N VAL A 11 -7.85 -10.28 -9.61
CA VAL A 11 -8.00 -10.37 -8.14
C VAL A 11 -9.02 -9.38 -7.57
N GLY A 12 -9.50 -8.43 -8.39
CA GLY A 12 -10.47 -7.43 -7.99
C GLY A 12 -9.87 -6.05 -7.65
N LYS A 13 -8.65 -5.71 -8.14
CA LYS A 13 -8.03 -4.39 -7.93
C LYS A 13 -8.93 -3.23 -8.34
N SER A 14 -9.42 -3.22 -9.58
CA SER A 14 -10.27 -2.14 -10.10
C SER A 14 -11.63 -2.09 -9.39
N THR A 15 -12.14 -3.23 -8.91
CA THR A 15 -13.35 -3.26 -8.06
C THR A 15 -13.07 -2.65 -6.70
N THR A 16 -11.93 -2.96 -6.07
CA THR A 16 -11.48 -2.35 -4.82
C THR A 16 -11.28 -0.84 -4.99
N PHE A 17 -10.66 -0.43 -6.10
CA PHE A 17 -10.49 0.98 -6.45
C PHE A 17 -11.84 1.69 -6.56
N ALA A 18 -12.80 1.13 -7.29
CA ALA A 18 -14.13 1.68 -7.43
C ALA A 18 -14.87 1.74 -6.08
N ALA A 19 -14.81 0.68 -5.28
CA ALA A 19 -15.44 0.65 -3.95
C ALA A 19 -14.88 1.73 -3.02
N LEU A 20 -13.59 2.02 -3.09
CA LEU A 20 -12.96 3.03 -2.26
C LEU A 20 -13.15 4.46 -2.77
N THR A 21 -13.31 4.67 -4.08
CA THR A 21 -13.37 6.01 -4.70
C THR A 21 -14.78 6.49 -4.99
N GLU A 22 -15.77 5.61 -5.20
CA GLU A 22 -17.17 6.02 -5.50
C GLU A 22 -17.79 6.88 -4.39
N SER A 23 -17.43 6.65 -3.12
CA SER A 23 -17.90 7.48 -2.00
C SER A 23 -17.25 8.86 -1.93
N ALA A 24 -16.10 9.04 -2.55
CA ALA A 24 -15.34 10.29 -2.49
C ALA A 24 -15.94 11.39 -3.36
N VAL A 25 -16.66 11.04 -4.42
CA VAL A 25 -17.29 11.97 -5.35
C VAL A 25 -18.36 12.81 -4.65
N GLU A 26 -19.03 12.29 -3.62
CA GLU A 26 -20.06 12.98 -2.85
C GLU A 26 -19.50 13.89 -1.74
N ILE A 27 -18.31 13.58 -1.25
CA ILE A 27 -17.67 14.34 -0.15
C ILE A 27 -16.90 15.56 -0.67
N ALA A 28 -16.74 15.68 -1.98
CA ALA A 28 -15.69 16.51 -2.55
C ALA A 28 -16.12 17.91 -2.97
N ASN A 29 -15.70 18.88 -2.21
CA ASN A 29 -15.17 20.15 -2.72
C ASN A 29 -13.67 20.00 -3.10
N TYR A 30 -13.24 18.86 -3.65
CA TYR A 30 -11.87 18.67 -4.06
C TYR A 30 -11.71 19.04 -5.53
N PRO A 31 -10.87 20.04 -5.88
CA PRO A 31 -10.87 20.64 -7.24
C PRO A 31 -10.31 19.73 -8.36
N PHE A 32 -9.89 18.50 -8.05
CA PHE A 32 -9.23 17.59 -9.01
C PHE A 32 -9.78 16.16 -8.93
N THR A 33 -11.02 15.95 -9.35
CA THR A 33 -11.66 14.62 -9.30
C THR A 33 -11.35 13.73 -10.52
N THR A 34 -10.66 14.22 -11.54
CA THR A 34 -10.38 13.44 -12.76
C THR A 34 -9.04 13.87 -13.36
N ILE A 35 -7.96 13.22 -12.96
CA ILE A 35 -6.63 13.52 -13.54
C ILE A 35 -6.17 12.41 -14.48
N ASP A 36 -6.44 11.14 -14.15
CA ASP A 36 -6.12 9.99 -14.99
C ASP A 36 -7.13 8.87 -14.71
N PRO A 37 -7.48 8.02 -15.69
CA PRO A 37 -8.45 6.93 -15.48
C PRO A 37 -8.07 5.94 -14.37
N ASN A 38 -6.82 5.95 -13.93
CA ASN A 38 -6.29 5.04 -12.91
C ASN A 38 -5.93 5.75 -11.59
N VAL A 39 -6.31 7.03 -11.42
CA VAL A 39 -6.03 7.81 -10.21
C VAL A 39 -7.34 8.34 -9.62
N GLY A 40 -7.58 8.04 -8.36
CA GLY A 40 -8.77 8.48 -7.62
C GLY A 40 -8.40 9.07 -6.28
N VAL A 41 -9.38 9.67 -5.62
CA VAL A 41 -9.25 10.17 -4.25
C VAL A 41 -10.22 9.41 -3.36
N THR A 42 -9.76 8.97 -2.20
CA THR A 42 -10.61 8.46 -1.12
C THR A 42 -10.38 9.29 0.13
N PHE A 43 -11.28 9.17 1.11
CA PHE A 43 -11.20 9.88 2.36
C PHE A 43 -11.11 8.88 3.51
N ILE A 44 -10.08 8.99 4.32
CA ILE A 44 -9.87 8.15 5.50
C ILE A 44 -10.09 8.99 6.78
N PRO A 45 -10.65 8.40 7.85
CA PRO A 45 -10.76 9.07 9.14
C PRO A 45 -9.35 9.32 9.71
N ALA A 46 -9.16 10.50 10.32
CA ALA A 46 -7.96 10.80 11.08
C ALA A 46 -7.95 9.99 12.39
N GLU A 47 -6.77 9.54 12.82
CA GLU A 47 -6.63 8.75 14.06
C GLU A 47 -7.09 9.50 15.31
N SER A 48 -6.87 10.82 15.35
CA SER A 48 -7.24 11.65 16.50
C SER A 48 -8.52 12.41 16.26
N SER A 49 -9.29 12.61 17.34
CA SER A 49 -10.45 13.50 17.31
C SER A 49 -10.07 14.89 16.83
N CYS A 50 -10.95 15.50 16.05
CA CYS A 50 -10.75 16.86 15.59
C CYS A 50 -10.72 17.85 16.77
N PRO A 51 -9.79 18.82 16.80
CA PRO A 51 -9.75 19.85 17.83
C PRO A 51 -11.04 20.64 18.01
N CYS A 52 -11.97 20.56 17.06
CA CYS A 52 -13.31 21.16 17.19
C CYS A 52 -14.13 20.52 18.33
N GLN A 53 -13.81 19.31 18.77
CA GLN A 53 -14.44 18.69 19.94
C GLN A 53 -14.20 19.53 21.20
N THR A 54 -12.94 19.73 21.56
CA THR A 54 -12.55 20.51 22.73
C THR A 54 -13.09 21.96 22.66
N LEU A 55 -13.09 22.55 21.46
CA LEU A 55 -13.63 23.87 21.25
C LEU A 55 -15.15 23.92 21.48
N ARG A 56 -15.88 22.89 21.04
CA ARG A 56 -17.31 22.78 21.27
C ARG A 56 -17.62 22.60 22.74
N GLU A 57 -16.97 21.65 23.41
CA GLU A 57 -17.15 21.39 24.87
C GLU A 57 -16.94 22.66 25.67
N LYS A 58 -15.89 23.45 25.35
CA LYS A 58 -15.66 24.74 26.02
C LYS A 58 -16.77 25.75 25.75
N ARG A 59 -17.27 25.85 24.53
CA ARG A 59 -18.36 26.77 24.18
C ARG A 59 -19.70 26.39 24.84
N GLU A 60 -19.97 25.10 25.00
CA GLU A 60 -21.14 24.60 25.72
C GLU A 60 -21.02 24.92 27.22
N ALA A 61 -19.85 24.67 27.83
CA ALA A 61 -19.60 24.99 29.23
C ALA A 61 -19.71 26.52 29.52
N ASP A 62 -19.28 27.35 28.57
CA ASP A 62 -19.39 28.81 28.65
C ASP A 62 -20.82 29.35 28.35
N GLY A 63 -21.78 28.46 28.02
CA GLY A 63 -23.13 28.84 27.61
C GLY A 63 -23.21 29.54 26.26
N ARG A 64 -22.15 29.48 25.45
CA ARG A 64 -22.05 30.11 24.11
C ARG A 64 -22.59 29.23 22.97
N MET A 65 -22.93 27.99 23.28
CA MET A 65 -23.45 27.03 22.29
C MET A 65 -24.42 26.07 22.99
N PRO A 66 -25.57 25.73 22.35
CA PRO A 66 -26.49 24.76 22.91
C PRO A 66 -25.90 23.33 22.80
N PRO A 67 -26.41 22.38 23.62
CA PRO A 67 -26.11 20.96 23.47
C PRO A 67 -26.39 20.46 22.06
N VAL A 68 -25.75 19.34 21.68
CA VAL A 68 -25.97 18.71 20.37
C VAL A 68 -27.41 18.28 20.25
N SER A 69 -28.10 18.74 19.20
CA SER A 69 -29.45 18.26 18.85
C SER A 69 -29.39 16.87 18.24
N SER A 70 -30.44 16.07 18.46
CA SER A 70 -30.61 14.78 17.77
C SER A 70 -30.66 14.88 16.24
N ASP A 71 -31.04 16.05 15.75
CA ASP A 71 -31.18 16.33 14.30
C ASP A 71 -29.91 16.92 13.68
N ASP A 72 -28.83 17.07 14.48
CA ASP A 72 -27.55 17.59 13.98
C ASP A 72 -26.84 16.57 13.10
N VAL A 73 -26.95 16.75 11.77
CA VAL A 73 -26.30 15.90 10.75
C VAL A 73 -24.78 15.77 10.94
N ARG A 74 -24.14 16.74 11.61
CA ARG A 74 -22.70 16.77 11.86
C ARG A 74 -22.32 16.23 13.24
N VAL A 75 -23.31 15.78 14.00
CA VAL A 75 -23.14 15.15 15.32
C VAL A 75 -22.17 15.96 16.19
N GLY A 76 -22.43 17.26 16.32
CA GLY A 76 -21.65 18.16 17.18
C GLY A 76 -20.41 18.78 16.56
N SER A 77 -19.99 18.40 15.38
CA SER A 77 -18.82 19.01 14.73
C SER A 77 -19.06 20.45 14.29
N ILE A 78 -18.19 21.37 14.71
CA ILE A 78 -18.32 22.82 14.48
C ILE A 78 -17.29 23.41 13.51
N CYS A 79 -16.32 22.63 13.06
CA CYS A 79 -15.32 23.09 12.10
C CYS A 79 -15.81 22.90 10.66
N GLU A 80 -15.26 23.69 9.74
CA GLU A 80 -15.48 23.55 8.30
C GLU A 80 -14.14 23.21 7.64
N PRO A 81 -13.84 21.90 7.43
CA PRO A 81 -12.62 21.54 6.75
C PRO A 81 -12.67 21.99 5.27
N ARG A 82 -11.53 22.44 4.74
CA ARG A 82 -11.43 22.83 3.33
C ARG A 82 -11.60 21.63 2.38
N THR A 83 -11.21 20.43 2.85
CA THR A 83 -11.33 19.16 2.12
C THR A 83 -11.83 18.10 3.09
N GLY A 84 -12.64 17.16 2.59
CA GLY A 84 -13.24 16.12 3.40
C GLY A 84 -14.36 16.62 4.29
N THR A 85 -14.72 15.84 5.28
CA THR A 85 -15.80 16.11 6.25
C THR A 85 -15.29 16.06 7.68
N CYS A 86 -16.09 16.57 8.60
CA CYS A 86 -15.92 16.33 10.03
C CYS A 86 -17.31 16.08 10.62
N ILE A 87 -17.57 14.83 11.01
CA ILE A 87 -18.84 14.36 11.57
C ILE A 87 -18.52 13.64 12.89
N GLY A 88 -19.24 13.93 13.96
CA GLY A 88 -18.96 13.35 15.27
C GLY A 88 -17.52 13.59 15.74
N HIS A 89 -16.95 14.75 15.39
CA HIS A 89 -15.54 15.11 15.65
C HIS A 89 -14.51 14.18 14.98
N CYS A 90 -14.94 13.27 14.11
CA CYS A 90 -14.07 12.49 13.25
C CYS A 90 -13.82 13.25 11.94
N ARG A 91 -12.57 13.67 11.72
CA ARG A 91 -12.18 14.38 10.50
C ARG A 91 -11.67 13.41 9.47
N THR A 92 -12.17 13.52 8.24
CA THR A 92 -11.62 12.76 7.12
C THR A 92 -10.53 13.54 6.39
N VAL A 93 -9.49 12.82 5.95
CA VAL A 93 -8.38 13.38 5.17
C VAL A 93 -8.33 12.71 3.79
N PRO A 94 -8.06 13.48 2.72
CA PRO A 94 -7.98 12.93 1.38
C PRO A 94 -6.69 12.12 1.20
N VAL A 95 -6.81 10.98 0.53
CA VAL A 95 -5.71 10.12 0.11
C VAL A 95 -5.87 9.79 -1.35
N THR A 96 -4.79 9.88 -2.12
CA THR A 96 -4.78 9.51 -3.52
C THR A 96 -4.58 8.01 -3.66
N LEU A 97 -5.49 7.34 -4.38
CA LEU A 97 -5.37 5.95 -4.80
C LEU A 97 -4.92 5.89 -6.25
N VAL A 98 -4.04 4.94 -6.55
CA VAL A 98 -3.57 4.64 -7.90
C VAL A 98 -3.88 3.17 -8.19
N ASP A 99 -4.73 2.90 -9.21
CA ASP A 99 -4.94 1.52 -9.70
C ASP A 99 -3.78 1.16 -10.63
N VAL A 100 -2.79 0.50 -10.07
CA VAL A 100 -1.57 0.10 -10.79
C VAL A 100 -1.89 -1.10 -11.69
N ALA A 101 -1.35 -1.11 -12.90
CA ALA A 101 -1.55 -2.22 -13.85
C ALA A 101 -1.21 -3.57 -13.21
N GLY A 102 -1.93 -4.63 -13.60
CA GLY A 102 -1.68 -5.98 -13.06
C GLY A 102 -0.26 -6.45 -13.32
N LEU A 103 0.40 -6.95 -12.28
CA LEU A 103 1.73 -7.53 -12.37
C LEU A 103 1.67 -8.90 -13.05
N VAL A 104 2.56 -9.12 -13.99
CA VAL A 104 2.74 -10.41 -14.68
C VAL A 104 4.17 -10.90 -14.47
N PRO A 105 4.41 -12.22 -14.50
CA PRO A 105 5.75 -12.79 -14.32
C PRO A 105 6.79 -12.21 -15.27
N GLY A 106 7.94 -11.79 -14.71
CA GLY A 106 9.05 -11.19 -15.45
C GLY A 106 8.87 -9.69 -15.75
N ALA A 107 8.00 -9.01 -15.03
CA ALA A 107 7.85 -7.56 -15.15
C ALA A 107 9.14 -6.82 -14.80
N HIS A 108 9.93 -7.33 -13.85
CA HIS A 108 11.25 -6.79 -13.49
C HIS A 108 12.27 -6.85 -14.65
N ASP A 109 12.10 -7.77 -15.60
CA ASP A 109 12.90 -7.90 -16.83
C ASP A 109 12.30 -7.09 -18.02
N GLY A 110 11.29 -6.27 -17.76
CA GLY A 110 10.63 -5.43 -18.78
C GLY A 110 9.58 -6.15 -19.62
N LYS A 111 9.13 -7.35 -19.23
CA LYS A 111 8.05 -8.05 -19.93
C LYS A 111 6.70 -7.33 -19.72
N GLY A 112 5.88 -7.34 -20.73
CA GLY A 112 4.56 -6.72 -20.72
C GLY A 112 4.61 -5.19 -20.56
N ARG A 113 3.84 -4.64 -19.62
CA ARG A 113 3.84 -3.21 -19.25
C ARG A 113 4.76 -2.91 -18.05
N GLY A 114 5.79 -3.74 -17.84
CA GLY A 114 6.66 -3.66 -16.65
C GLY A 114 7.21 -2.27 -16.37
N ASN A 115 7.70 -1.54 -17.38
CA ASN A 115 8.23 -0.18 -17.19
C ASN A 115 7.15 0.83 -16.73
N GLN A 116 5.90 0.70 -17.23
CA GLN A 116 4.80 1.57 -16.79
C GLN A 116 4.41 1.24 -15.36
N PHE A 117 4.26 -0.05 -15.03
CA PHE A 117 4.00 -0.52 -13.67
C PHE A 117 5.02 0.04 -12.67
N LEU A 118 6.31 -0.04 -13.00
CA LEU A 118 7.39 0.43 -12.14
C LEU A 118 7.37 1.96 -11.95
N ASN A 119 7.01 2.71 -13.01
CA ASN A 119 6.85 4.17 -12.91
C ASN A 119 5.65 4.56 -12.04
N ASP A 120 4.57 3.81 -12.09
CA ASP A 120 3.37 4.05 -11.26
C ASP A 120 3.69 3.76 -9.78
N LEU A 121 4.44 2.68 -9.51
CA LEU A 121 4.90 2.33 -8.15
C LEU A 121 5.83 3.38 -7.55
N ALA A 122 6.76 3.90 -8.33
CA ALA A 122 7.72 4.92 -7.87
C ALA A 122 7.05 6.19 -7.32
N GLN A 123 5.76 6.39 -7.62
CA GLN A 123 4.98 7.53 -7.14
C GLN A 123 4.16 7.21 -5.89
N CYS A 124 4.17 5.98 -5.39
CA CYS A 124 3.36 5.53 -4.26
C CYS A 124 4.18 5.52 -2.98
N ASP A 125 3.58 5.99 -1.88
CA ASP A 125 4.19 5.98 -0.54
C ASP A 125 3.97 4.65 0.17
N VAL A 126 2.86 3.96 -0.14
CA VAL A 126 2.42 2.69 0.45
C VAL A 126 1.71 1.86 -0.61
N LEU A 127 1.84 0.54 -0.53
CA LEU A 127 1.14 -0.38 -1.43
C LEU A 127 0.08 -1.19 -0.67
N ILE A 128 -1.05 -1.40 -1.32
CA ILE A 128 -2.05 -2.39 -0.92
C ILE A 128 -2.04 -3.49 -1.97
N GLN A 129 -1.55 -4.66 -1.59
CA GLN A 129 -1.66 -5.84 -2.42
C GLN A 129 -3.05 -6.44 -2.30
N VAL A 130 -3.76 -6.52 -3.41
CA VAL A 130 -5.04 -7.23 -3.51
C VAL A 130 -4.75 -8.66 -3.95
N VAL A 131 -5.06 -9.63 -3.09
CA VAL A 131 -4.84 -11.07 -3.28
C VAL A 131 -6.20 -11.77 -3.41
N ASP A 132 -6.33 -12.74 -4.30
CA ASP A 132 -7.53 -13.57 -4.43
C ASP A 132 -7.56 -14.63 -3.30
N ALA A 133 -8.22 -14.31 -2.18
CA ALA A 133 -8.33 -15.22 -1.04
C ALA A 133 -9.10 -16.52 -1.35
N SER A 134 -9.92 -16.54 -2.41
CA SER A 134 -10.61 -17.74 -2.84
C SER A 134 -9.70 -18.75 -3.55
N GLY A 135 -8.46 -18.34 -3.93
CA GLY A 135 -7.58 -19.17 -4.74
C GLY A 135 -8.15 -19.54 -6.11
N GLY A 136 -9.09 -18.73 -6.61
CA GLY A 136 -9.82 -19.00 -7.84
C GLY A 136 -9.16 -18.54 -9.12
N THR A 137 -7.93 -17.99 -9.05
CA THR A 137 -7.20 -17.51 -10.23
C THR A 137 -5.75 -17.97 -10.18
N ASP A 138 -5.17 -18.34 -11.34
CA ASP A 138 -3.74 -18.65 -11.45
C ASP A 138 -2.87 -17.39 -11.40
N ILE A 139 -1.54 -17.57 -11.48
CA ILE A 139 -0.59 -16.45 -11.38
C ILE A 139 -0.71 -15.44 -12.54
N GLU A 140 -1.25 -15.83 -13.67
CA GLU A 140 -1.51 -14.96 -14.82
C GLU A 140 -2.89 -14.30 -14.74
N GLY A 141 -3.72 -14.70 -13.76
CA GLY A 141 -5.07 -14.19 -13.54
C GLY A 141 -6.16 -14.95 -14.29
N ASN A 142 -5.87 -16.14 -14.86
CA ASN A 142 -6.90 -16.94 -15.51
C ASN A 142 -7.80 -17.60 -14.45
N PRO A 143 -9.13 -17.69 -14.69
CA PRO A 143 -10.03 -18.38 -13.78
C PRO A 143 -9.75 -19.89 -13.71
N MET A 144 -9.59 -20.41 -12.49
CA MET A 144 -9.30 -21.84 -12.23
C MET A 144 -10.38 -22.52 -11.37
N GLY A 145 -11.19 -21.77 -10.70
CA GLY A 145 -12.14 -22.25 -9.68
C GLY A 145 -11.59 -22.09 -8.26
N PRO A 146 -12.50 -21.93 -7.26
CA PRO A 146 -12.10 -21.71 -5.87
C PRO A 146 -11.21 -22.84 -5.33
N GLY A 147 -10.19 -22.49 -4.53
CA GLY A 147 -9.26 -23.45 -3.91
C GLY A 147 -8.23 -24.11 -4.86
N SER A 148 -8.18 -23.70 -6.13
CA SER A 148 -7.23 -24.28 -7.09
C SER A 148 -5.80 -23.74 -6.96
N CYS A 149 -5.62 -22.56 -6.39
CA CYS A 149 -4.35 -21.87 -6.25
C CYS A 149 -4.15 -21.41 -4.79
N ASP A 150 -2.89 -21.36 -4.35
CA ASP A 150 -2.56 -20.88 -3.01
C ASP A 150 -2.39 -19.34 -3.03
N PRO A 151 -3.14 -18.59 -2.21
CA PRO A 151 -2.94 -17.15 -2.05
C PRO A 151 -1.53 -16.75 -1.57
N ILE A 152 -0.81 -17.65 -0.88
CA ILE A 152 0.58 -17.43 -0.45
C ILE A 152 1.50 -17.30 -1.67
N ASP A 153 1.32 -18.13 -2.69
CA ASP A 153 2.14 -18.06 -3.90
C ASP A 153 1.95 -16.72 -4.63
N GLU A 154 0.72 -16.21 -4.64
CA GLU A 154 0.41 -14.89 -5.21
C GLU A 154 1.10 -13.76 -4.43
N HIS A 155 1.07 -13.83 -3.10
CA HIS A 155 1.75 -12.85 -2.26
C HIS A 155 3.26 -12.90 -2.47
N THR A 156 3.85 -14.09 -2.39
CA THR A 156 5.29 -14.32 -2.56
C THR A 156 5.77 -13.84 -3.92
N PHE A 157 5.01 -14.16 -4.97
CA PHE A 157 5.30 -13.71 -6.33
C PHE A 157 5.46 -12.18 -6.43
N LEU A 158 4.53 -11.39 -5.88
CA LEU A 158 4.63 -9.93 -5.91
C LEU A 158 5.85 -9.42 -5.13
N VAL A 159 6.06 -9.98 -3.94
CA VAL A 159 7.20 -9.62 -3.08
C VAL A 159 8.53 -9.87 -3.78
N ASP A 160 8.65 -11.03 -4.45
CA ASP A 160 9.86 -11.42 -5.18
C ASP A 160 10.08 -10.54 -6.41
N GLU A 161 9.04 -10.25 -7.20
CA GLU A 161 9.16 -9.36 -8.37
C GLU A 161 9.63 -7.95 -7.99
N LEU A 162 9.09 -7.38 -6.91
CA LEU A 162 9.53 -6.08 -6.41
C LEU A 162 10.97 -6.10 -5.87
N ALA A 163 11.36 -7.17 -5.18
CA ALA A 163 12.73 -7.33 -4.70
C ALA A 163 13.72 -7.53 -5.86
N MET A 164 13.34 -8.31 -6.88
CA MET A 164 14.17 -8.51 -8.08
C MET A 164 14.31 -7.22 -8.89
N TRP A 165 13.28 -6.38 -8.93
CA TRP A 165 13.39 -5.07 -9.53
C TRP A 165 14.42 -4.19 -8.81
N ILE A 166 14.36 -4.10 -7.47
CA ILE A 166 15.36 -3.37 -6.67
C ILE A 166 16.75 -3.95 -6.90
N HIS A 167 16.89 -5.29 -6.90
CA HIS A 167 18.14 -5.95 -7.23
C HIS A 167 18.66 -5.52 -8.61
N GLY A 168 17.79 -5.49 -9.63
CA GLY A 168 18.13 -5.07 -10.99
C GLY A 168 18.59 -3.61 -11.09
N ILE A 169 18.13 -2.71 -10.20
CA ILE A 169 18.60 -1.34 -10.09
C ILE A 169 20.03 -1.28 -9.50
N LEU A 170 20.30 -2.12 -8.50
CA LEU A 170 21.56 -2.10 -7.74
C LEU A 170 22.70 -2.85 -8.45
N ASP A 171 22.39 -4.02 -9.03
CA ASP A 171 23.39 -4.96 -9.51
C ASP A 171 24.32 -4.39 -10.59
N PRO A 172 23.87 -3.68 -11.64
CA PRO A 172 24.74 -3.11 -12.66
C PRO A 172 25.78 -2.11 -12.14
N GLY A 173 25.45 -1.42 -11.05
CA GLY A 173 26.30 -0.43 -10.40
C GLY A 173 27.15 -0.97 -9.26
N TRP A 174 26.88 -2.19 -8.79
CA TRP A 174 27.41 -2.73 -7.53
C TRP A 174 28.92 -2.67 -7.42
N THR A 175 29.65 -3.25 -8.37
CA THR A 175 31.12 -3.33 -8.36
C THR A 175 31.79 -1.95 -8.29
N ARG A 176 31.19 -0.94 -8.91
CA ARG A 176 31.71 0.44 -8.87
C ARG A 176 31.30 1.16 -7.57
N GLY A 177 30.07 0.96 -7.12
CA GLY A 177 29.53 1.58 -5.92
C GLY A 177 30.26 1.13 -4.66
N VAL A 178 30.51 -0.17 -4.52
CA VAL A 178 31.17 -0.72 -3.33
C VAL A 178 32.66 -0.34 -3.21
N ARG A 179 33.30 0.20 -4.26
CA ARG A 179 34.64 0.78 -4.11
C ARG A 179 34.66 1.98 -3.16
N ARG A 180 33.57 2.74 -3.06
CA ARG A 180 33.43 3.80 -2.07
C ARG A 180 33.36 3.26 -0.65
N VAL A 181 32.76 2.07 -0.48
CA VAL A 181 32.66 1.40 0.81
C VAL A 181 34.04 1.08 1.39
N GLN A 182 35.04 0.78 0.55
CA GLN A 182 36.42 0.56 0.98
C GLN A 182 37.06 1.81 1.63
N ALA A 183 36.66 2.99 1.18
CA ALA A 183 37.20 4.25 1.70
C ALA A 183 36.37 4.85 2.83
N GLU A 184 35.03 4.70 2.77
CA GLU A 184 34.05 5.40 3.61
C GLU A 184 33.27 4.48 4.54
N GLY A 185 33.52 3.16 4.48
CA GLY A 185 32.85 2.16 5.29
C GLY A 185 31.34 2.08 5.04
N GLU A 186 30.57 1.85 6.08
CA GLU A 186 29.12 1.67 6.00
C GLU A 186 28.40 2.90 5.42
N ARG A 187 28.88 4.08 5.72
CA ARG A 187 28.34 5.32 5.16
C ARG A 187 28.38 5.33 3.63
N GLY A 188 29.49 4.89 3.04
CA GLY A 188 29.61 4.76 1.59
C GLY A 188 28.63 3.78 0.97
N LEU A 189 28.29 2.69 1.69
CA LEU A 189 27.26 1.73 1.25
C LEU A 189 25.88 2.37 1.25
N VAL A 190 25.51 3.06 2.34
CA VAL A 190 24.23 3.77 2.46
C VAL A 190 24.10 4.83 1.37
N GLU A 191 25.11 5.68 1.17
CA GLU A 191 25.12 6.72 0.13
C GLU A 191 24.99 6.13 -1.27
N PHE A 192 25.69 5.03 -1.57
CA PHE A 192 25.59 4.36 -2.87
C PHE A 192 24.16 3.84 -3.11
N ILE A 193 23.60 3.06 -2.18
CA ILE A 193 22.27 2.47 -2.34
C ILE A 193 21.20 3.56 -2.41
N THR A 194 21.26 4.57 -1.54
CA THR A 194 20.33 5.71 -1.57
C THR A 194 20.36 6.42 -2.92
N GLY A 195 21.56 6.65 -3.47
CA GLY A 195 21.69 7.25 -4.80
C GLY A 195 21.02 6.45 -5.91
N GLN A 196 21.11 5.11 -5.85
CA GLN A 196 20.45 4.22 -6.82
C GLN A 196 18.93 4.19 -6.66
N LEU A 197 18.42 4.22 -5.42
CA LEU A 197 16.99 4.06 -5.10
C LEU A 197 16.25 5.40 -5.00
N SER A 198 16.91 6.54 -5.11
CA SER A 198 16.29 7.88 -5.03
C SER A 198 15.16 8.08 -6.04
N GLY A 199 15.31 7.54 -7.25
CA GLY A 199 14.29 7.61 -8.31
C GLY A 199 13.00 6.84 -8.02
N ILE A 200 13.01 5.94 -7.03
CA ILE A 200 11.85 5.14 -6.59
C ILE A 200 11.44 5.46 -5.14
N GLY A 201 11.85 6.62 -4.62
CA GLY A 201 11.44 7.08 -3.29
C GLY A 201 12.32 6.60 -2.13
N GLY A 202 13.41 5.88 -2.39
CA GLY A 202 14.34 5.44 -1.36
C GLY A 202 15.05 6.61 -0.68
N SER A 203 14.93 6.74 0.63
CA SER A 203 15.62 7.74 1.46
C SER A 203 16.77 7.11 2.23
N GLU A 204 17.71 7.96 2.67
CA GLU A 204 18.88 7.53 3.46
C GLU A 204 18.45 6.77 4.74
N SER A 205 17.43 7.26 5.43
CA SER A 205 16.90 6.59 6.64
C SER A 205 16.31 5.22 6.35
N MET A 206 15.56 5.06 5.25
CA MET A 206 15.00 3.77 4.83
C MET A 206 16.12 2.78 4.51
N VAL A 207 17.13 3.21 3.76
CA VAL A 207 18.26 2.36 3.37
C VAL A 207 19.09 1.97 4.59
N MET A 208 19.36 2.90 5.50
CA MET A 208 20.11 2.61 6.73
C MET A 208 19.39 1.59 7.61
N ASN A 209 18.08 1.74 7.80
CA ASN A 209 17.27 0.78 8.56
C ASN A 209 17.29 -0.60 7.89
N ALA A 210 17.08 -0.68 6.58
CA ALA A 210 17.11 -1.95 5.83
C ALA A 210 18.47 -2.65 5.92
N ILE A 211 19.58 -1.93 5.84
CA ILE A 211 20.93 -2.49 6.00
C ILE A 211 21.15 -2.99 7.44
N THR A 212 20.65 -2.27 8.43
CA THR A 212 20.76 -2.66 9.83
C THR A 212 20.00 -3.97 10.10
N GLU A 213 18.76 -4.08 9.64
CA GLU A 213 17.94 -5.30 9.74
C GLU A 213 18.61 -6.47 8.99
N PHE A 214 19.04 -6.22 7.74
CA PHE A 214 19.72 -7.22 6.93
C PHE A 214 20.97 -7.80 7.61
N LYS A 215 21.80 -6.95 8.23
CA LYS A 215 23.00 -7.38 8.96
C LYS A 215 22.67 -8.13 10.26
N ALA A 216 21.58 -7.76 10.93
CA ALA A 216 21.13 -8.43 12.13
C ALA A 216 20.66 -9.88 11.85
N GLU A 217 20.01 -10.09 10.69
CA GLU A 217 19.56 -11.41 10.25
C GLU A 217 20.68 -12.27 9.64
N ASN A 218 21.80 -11.65 9.22
CA ASN A 218 22.90 -12.31 8.50
C ASN A 218 24.25 -11.99 9.17
N THR A 219 24.75 -12.85 10.03
CA THR A 219 25.95 -12.60 10.88
C THR A 219 27.28 -12.79 10.17
N ASP A 220 27.34 -13.58 9.09
CA ASP A 220 28.58 -13.97 8.39
C ASP A 220 28.68 -13.39 6.95
N LEU A 221 28.31 -12.12 6.80
CA LEU A 221 28.19 -11.50 5.48
C LEU A 221 29.54 -11.18 4.78
N GLY A 222 30.64 -11.14 5.50
CA GLY A 222 31.87 -10.59 4.95
C GLY A 222 31.75 -9.10 4.54
N VAL A 223 32.64 -8.67 3.68
CA VAL A 223 32.66 -7.28 3.21
C VAL A 223 31.77 -7.08 1.98
N PRO A 224 31.13 -5.93 1.81
CA PRO A 224 30.14 -5.69 0.72
C PRO A 224 30.63 -5.98 -0.69
N TRP A 225 31.90 -5.87 -0.97
CA TRP A 225 32.45 -6.15 -2.30
C TRP A 225 32.66 -7.65 -2.58
N GLU A 226 32.52 -8.49 -1.59
CA GLU A 226 32.55 -9.97 -1.70
C GLU A 226 31.15 -10.58 -1.72
N TRP A 227 30.10 -9.78 -1.51
CA TRP A 227 28.71 -10.27 -1.55
C TRP A 227 28.35 -10.81 -2.93
N ASP A 228 27.98 -12.07 -2.97
CA ASP A 228 27.51 -12.72 -4.18
C ASP A 228 26.08 -12.28 -4.57
N ALA A 229 25.58 -12.81 -5.66
CA ALA A 229 24.23 -12.46 -6.13
C ALA A 229 23.13 -12.86 -5.15
N ALA A 230 23.31 -13.98 -4.40
CA ALA A 230 22.32 -14.44 -3.43
C ALA A 230 22.22 -13.47 -2.24
N VAL A 231 23.37 -13.03 -1.71
CA VAL A 231 23.43 -12.03 -0.63
C VAL A 231 22.82 -10.69 -1.07
N ARG A 232 23.11 -10.24 -2.30
CA ARG A 232 22.53 -9.00 -2.84
C ARG A 232 21.03 -9.09 -3.07
N LYS A 233 20.52 -10.25 -3.47
CA LYS A 233 19.07 -10.51 -3.56
C LYS A 233 18.41 -10.47 -2.19
N SER A 234 19.03 -11.08 -1.18
CA SER A 234 18.53 -11.01 0.20
C SER A 234 18.48 -9.55 0.70
N LEU A 235 19.51 -8.75 0.45
CA LEU A 235 19.49 -7.31 0.74
C LEU A 235 18.33 -6.59 0.01
N ALA A 236 18.06 -6.95 -1.24
CA ALA A 236 16.98 -6.33 -2.02
C ALA A 236 15.59 -6.58 -1.40
N HIS A 237 15.35 -7.73 -0.75
CA HIS A 237 14.12 -7.98 0.02
C HIS A 237 13.98 -7.04 1.22
N HIS A 238 15.06 -6.75 1.94
CA HIS A 238 15.04 -5.80 3.06
C HIS A 238 14.79 -4.37 2.57
N LEU A 239 15.46 -3.98 1.49
CA LEU A 239 15.26 -2.68 0.85
C LEU A 239 13.82 -2.53 0.32
N ARG A 240 13.23 -3.59 -0.26
CA ARG A 240 11.84 -3.60 -0.71
C ARG A 240 10.88 -3.33 0.46
N ARG A 241 11.09 -3.97 1.63
CA ARG A 241 10.26 -3.71 2.83
C ARG A 241 10.29 -2.24 3.25
N ALA A 242 11.47 -1.63 3.22
CA ALA A 242 11.66 -0.24 3.63
C ALA A 242 11.10 0.77 2.61
N VAL A 243 11.31 0.54 1.31
CA VAL A 243 10.92 1.47 0.24
C VAL A 243 9.45 1.32 -0.13
N PHE A 244 8.91 0.10 -0.09
CA PHE A 244 7.52 -0.22 -0.43
C PHE A 244 6.83 -0.94 0.73
N PRO A 245 6.40 -0.20 1.78
CA PRO A 245 5.55 -0.78 2.82
C PRO A 245 4.30 -1.38 2.20
N LEU A 246 3.95 -2.61 2.60
CA LEU A 246 2.91 -3.42 1.97
C LEU A 246 1.86 -3.84 3.00
N CYS A 247 0.59 -3.52 2.69
CA CYS A 247 -0.58 -4.12 3.35
C CYS A 247 -1.25 -5.09 2.38
N VAL A 248 -1.85 -6.17 2.90
CA VAL A 248 -2.51 -7.18 2.07
C VAL A 248 -4.02 -7.13 2.29
N ALA A 249 -4.77 -6.94 1.21
CA ALA A 249 -6.21 -7.11 1.15
C ALA A 249 -6.52 -8.51 0.59
N ALA A 250 -6.90 -9.45 1.45
CA ALA A 250 -7.34 -10.78 1.06
C ALA A 250 -8.77 -10.66 0.51
N ASN A 251 -8.87 -10.37 -0.79
CA ASN A 251 -10.14 -10.08 -1.45
C ASN A 251 -10.89 -11.35 -1.82
N LYS A 252 -12.19 -11.20 -2.13
CA LYS A 252 -13.14 -12.31 -2.35
C LYS A 252 -13.30 -13.20 -1.10
N ALA A 253 -13.13 -12.63 0.08
CA ALA A 253 -13.28 -13.35 1.35
C ALA A 253 -14.69 -13.90 1.57
N ASP A 254 -15.70 -13.35 0.91
CA ASP A 254 -17.08 -13.77 0.93
C ASP A 254 -17.33 -15.11 0.20
N VAL A 255 -16.46 -15.50 -0.71
CA VAL A 255 -16.55 -16.76 -1.49
C VAL A 255 -15.39 -17.70 -1.20
N ALA A 256 -14.46 -17.31 -0.34
CA ALA A 256 -13.35 -18.15 0.10
C ALA A 256 -13.79 -19.10 1.24
N ASP A 257 -13.14 -20.26 1.33
CA ASP A 257 -13.36 -21.18 2.44
C ASP A 257 -12.95 -20.53 3.78
N ALA A 258 -13.64 -20.90 4.86
CA ALA A 258 -13.32 -20.41 6.20
C ALA A 258 -11.84 -20.74 6.54
N GLY A 259 -11.07 -19.72 6.90
CA GLY A 259 -9.63 -19.84 7.20
C GLY A 259 -8.71 -19.90 6.00
N ALA A 260 -9.22 -19.74 4.77
CA ALA A 260 -8.39 -19.76 3.55
C ALA A 260 -7.23 -18.75 3.56
N TRP A 261 -7.40 -17.63 4.29
CA TRP A 261 -6.37 -16.60 4.42
C TRP A 261 -5.54 -16.67 5.73
N ASP A 262 -5.80 -17.64 6.61
CA ASP A 262 -5.10 -17.71 7.91
C ASP A 262 -3.60 -17.97 7.71
N ALA A 263 -3.25 -18.90 6.83
CA ALA A 263 -1.87 -19.21 6.49
C ALA A 263 -1.18 -18.00 5.81
N LEU A 264 -1.87 -17.32 4.90
CA LEU A 264 -1.39 -16.08 4.29
C LEU A 264 -1.22 -14.99 5.36
N GLY A 265 -2.15 -14.86 6.30
CA GLY A 265 -2.08 -13.90 7.41
C GLY A 265 -0.85 -14.15 8.30
N ALA A 266 -0.57 -15.41 8.64
CA ALA A 266 0.62 -15.79 9.39
C ALA A 266 1.91 -15.45 8.62
N LYS A 267 1.96 -15.70 7.32
CA LYS A 267 3.08 -15.34 6.44
C LYS A 267 3.30 -13.83 6.41
N VAL A 268 2.26 -13.05 6.14
CA VAL A 268 2.30 -11.58 6.10
C VAL A 268 2.75 -11.00 7.45
N ALA A 269 2.22 -11.53 8.56
CA ALA A 269 2.61 -11.10 9.90
C ALA A 269 4.08 -11.40 10.20
N SER A 270 4.62 -12.55 9.76
CA SER A 270 6.04 -12.89 9.91
C SER A 270 6.97 -11.94 9.13
N GLU A 271 6.45 -11.26 8.12
CA GLU A 271 7.15 -10.24 7.33
C GLU A 271 6.93 -8.81 7.88
N GLY A 272 6.25 -8.67 9.03
CA GLY A 272 5.91 -7.38 9.63
C GLY A 272 4.79 -6.63 8.93
N GLY A 273 4.04 -7.28 8.03
CA GLY A 273 2.91 -6.73 7.30
C GLY A 273 1.56 -6.90 8.02
N ILE A 274 0.52 -6.34 7.43
CA ILE A 274 -0.87 -6.42 7.91
C ILE A 274 -1.72 -7.04 6.79
N LEU A 275 -2.57 -8.00 7.15
CA LEU A 275 -3.58 -8.58 6.26
C LEU A 275 -4.97 -8.26 6.78
N LEU A 276 -5.87 -7.88 5.86
CA LEU A 276 -7.29 -7.70 6.13
C LEU A 276 -8.12 -8.48 5.11
N PRO A 277 -9.11 -9.31 5.54
CA PRO A 277 -10.06 -9.91 4.63
C PRO A 277 -10.98 -8.82 4.07
N THR A 278 -11.25 -8.87 2.76
CA THR A 278 -12.09 -7.90 2.04
C THR A 278 -13.00 -8.58 1.04
N SER A 279 -14.11 -7.93 0.71
CA SER A 279 -15.02 -8.32 -0.36
C SER A 279 -15.38 -7.07 -1.16
N ALA A 280 -14.54 -6.75 -2.12
CA ALA A 280 -14.64 -5.50 -2.88
C ALA A 280 -15.94 -5.41 -3.70
N ASP A 281 -16.41 -6.53 -4.23
CA ASP A 281 -17.65 -6.58 -5.03
C ASP A 281 -18.88 -6.35 -4.15
N SER A 282 -18.95 -7.01 -2.99
CA SER A 282 -20.02 -6.83 -2.01
C SER A 282 -20.03 -5.39 -1.46
N GLU A 283 -18.88 -4.84 -1.11
CA GLU A 283 -18.75 -3.45 -0.65
C GLU A 283 -19.21 -2.45 -1.72
N LEU A 284 -18.81 -2.63 -2.96
CA LEU A 284 -19.22 -1.78 -4.07
C LEU A 284 -20.74 -1.85 -4.31
N ALA A 285 -21.31 -3.06 -4.24
CA ALA A 285 -22.75 -3.26 -4.37
C ALA A 285 -23.53 -2.55 -3.26
N LEU A 286 -23.10 -2.67 -1.99
CA LEU A 286 -23.71 -1.99 -0.86
C LEU A 286 -23.63 -0.46 -1.00
N ARG A 287 -22.49 0.08 -1.38
CA ARG A 287 -22.32 1.53 -1.61
C ARG A 287 -23.24 2.04 -2.70
N ARG A 288 -23.37 1.31 -3.80
CA ARG A 288 -24.29 1.65 -4.89
C ARG A 288 -25.74 1.56 -4.47
N ALA A 289 -26.13 0.56 -3.66
CA ALA A 289 -27.46 0.42 -3.10
C ALA A 289 -27.80 1.59 -2.17
N ALA A 290 -26.88 1.98 -1.29
CA ALA A 290 -27.03 3.13 -0.41
C ALA A 290 -27.20 4.43 -1.23
N LYS A 291 -26.39 4.63 -2.26
CA LYS A 291 -26.48 5.79 -3.16
C LYS A 291 -27.80 5.87 -3.92
N ALA A 292 -28.36 4.71 -4.29
CA ALA A 292 -29.65 4.60 -4.94
C ALA A 292 -30.85 4.68 -3.98
N GLY A 293 -30.62 4.74 -2.66
CA GLY A 293 -31.64 4.83 -1.63
C GLY A 293 -32.38 3.51 -1.38
N PHE A 294 -31.72 2.37 -1.67
CA PHE A 294 -32.29 1.04 -1.37
C PHE A 294 -32.00 0.58 0.05
N ILE A 295 -30.95 1.11 0.68
CA ILE A 295 -30.54 0.87 2.08
C ILE A 295 -30.09 2.18 2.73
#